data_2c4cbbaa3ea87922d02d3361bf40c245
#
_entry.id   2c4cbbaa3ea87922d02d3361bf40c245
#
_cell.length_a   1.000
_cell.length_b   1.000
_cell.length_c   1.000
_cell.angle_alpha   90.00
_cell.angle_beta   90.00
_cell.angle_gamma   90.00
#
_symmetry.space_group_name_H-M   'P 1'
#
loop_
_entity.id
_entity.type
_entity.pdbx_description
1 polymer ?
#
loop_
_entity_poly.entity_id
_entity_poly.type
_entity_poly.pdbx_seq_one_letter_code
_entity_poly.pdbx_strand_id
1 'polypeptide(L)'
;MLGWATGLLCLLTPCLLTWIFVLYREVRRRRAAEIALKDNIAIQSALLDGIPQPVYLRDASLRLITCNRSYEELVGATRDTLRGQPLDASVQVHPIAIDMAEVARDYRKVIEDGTPLHKDRCLRLGGRTHHVLNWLTPLRGADGTVKGLAGGCVDLTERHDMLAELARAKTEAEAANRAKSTFLASVSHEIRTPMNAITGMLELTLARCQLAEQERLQLVTAHKSALGLLALIDDILDLSKMEAGKFSIHPAPASLPGLVKDTLLIFGPVAAQKSLPLTSGIGAAVAPLHQVDALRLRQILANLVSNAVRFTDSGTIHVTLDAQAPRDGVQQVMLTVSDTGIGIPAAAQARLFEPFEQAHGLTRPQAGGTGLGLAICRRLASAMGGQISLSGQPGQGTRVMVTLPLTLAVATELPEPVPPPMAGCARRRASVLVIDDHAPNRLLLQRQLEHLGHRVSTACDGREALARLDGASFDVIVCDCAMPVMDGLAFARALRARKDAHGCVPVIGCTASAVAMDHAAALAAGMDAVIVKPVGLQALDAAVAQACASGYRARKVAVPVQVRTPGSQAGTRDEAAHCGVMPGSRPSWCAVCRAMNVQCDRLDQPED
;
A
#
# COMPACT_ATOMS: atom_id res chain seq x y z
N MET A 1 -81.55 8.54 -87.88
CA MET A 1 -80.16 8.81 -87.50
C MET A 1 -79.97 9.39 -86.09
N LEU A 2 -80.97 10.01 -85.40
CA LEU A 2 -80.80 10.58 -84.05
C LEU A 2 -80.70 9.52 -82.95
N GLY A 3 -81.31 8.32 -83.06
CA GLY A 3 -81.31 7.31 -82.00
C GLY A 3 -79.93 6.62 -81.72
N TRP A 4 -79.08 6.52 -82.71
CA TRP A 4 -77.75 5.97 -82.57
C TRP A 4 -76.75 6.93 -81.90
N ALA A 5 -76.91 8.21 -82.15
CA ALA A 5 -76.03 9.24 -81.53
C ALA A 5 -76.27 9.37 -80.05
N THR A 6 -77.53 9.26 -79.57
CA THR A 6 -77.89 9.33 -78.14
C THR A 6 -77.43 8.09 -77.36
N GLY A 7 -77.52 6.87 -78.01
CA GLY A 7 -77.06 5.64 -77.41
C GLY A 7 -75.53 5.61 -77.22
N LEU A 8 -74.77 6.11 -78.18
CA LEU A 8 -73.31 6.20 -78.10
C LEU A 8 -72.88 7.22 -77.04
N LEU A 9 -73.62 8.31 -76.92
CA LEU A 9 -73.34 9.35 -75.87
C LEU A 9 -73.61 8.82 -74.47
N CYS A 10 -74.66 8.02 -74.24
CA CYS A 10 -75.00 7.38 -72.98
C CYS A 10 -73.99 6.31 -72.55
N LEU A 11 -73.28 5.68 -73.46
CA LEU A 11 -72.19 4.71 -73.15
C LEU A 11 -70.85 5.39 -72.98
N LEU A 12 -70.54 6.45 -73.68
CA LEU A 12 -69.28 7.18 -73.59
C LEU A 12 -69.18 8.10 -72.33
N THR A 13 -70.28 8.67 -71.88
CA THR A 13 -70.27 9.55 -70.71
C THR A 13 -69.89 8.86 -69.42
N PRO A 14 -70.38 7.68 -69.02
CA PRO A 14 -69.91 6.97 -67.80
C PRO A 14 -68.49 6.49 -67.95
N CYS A 15 -68.05 6.08 -69.15
CA CYS A 15 -66.62 5.72 -69.36
C CYS A 15 -65.71 6.93 -69.21
N LEU A 16 -66.10 8.07 -69.73
CA LEU A 16 -65.34 9.32 -69.57
C LEU A 16 -65.30 9.81 -68.09
N LEU A 17 -66.43 9.73 -67.39
CA LEU A 17 -66.52 10.06 -65.96
C LEU A 17 -65.69 9.09 -65.11
N THR A 18 -65.71 7.81 -65.34
CA THR A 18 -64.88 6.84 -64.66
C THR A 18 -63.40 7.10 -64.95
N TRP A 19 -63.04 7.40 -66.18
CA TRP A 19 -61.65 7.73 -66.54
C TRP A 19 -61.17 9.04 -65.89
N ILE A 20 -62.00 10.06 -65.91
CA ILE A 20 -61.72 11.36 -65.18
C ILE A 20 -61.55 11.09 -63.66
N PHE A 21 -62.44 10.24 -63.10
CA PHE A 21 -62.34 9.92 -61.66
C PHE A 21 -61.06 9.15 -61.35
N VAL A 22 -60.62 8.21 -62.14
CA VAL A 22 -59.37 7.47 -61.99
C VAL A 22 -58.19 8.41 -62.14
N LEU A 23 -58.20 9.26 -63.17
CA LEU A 23 -57.14 10.27 -63.37
C LEU A 23 -57.02 11.26 -62.16
N TYR A 24 -58.19 11.76 -61.69
CA TYR A 24 -58.25 12.62 -60.55
C TYR A 24 -57.73 11.95 -59.29
N ARG A 25 -58.04 10.68 -59.06
CA ARG A 25 -57.55 9.86 -57.96
C ARG A 25 -56.02 9.69 -58.03
N GLU A 26 -55.49 9.44 -59.22
CA GLU A 26 -54.07 9.26 -59.45
C GLU A 26 -53.31 10.56 -59.25
N VAL A 27 -53.79 11.66 -59.76
CA VAL A 27 -53.17 13.00 -59.48
C VAL A 27 -53.19 13.36 -57.99
N ARG A 28 -54.29 13.05 -57.30
CA ARG A 28 -54.36 13.24 -55.85
C ARG A 28 -53.34 12.38 -55.07
N ARG A 29 -53.20 11.12 -55.47
CA ARG A 29 -52.24 10.22 -54.89
C ARG A 29 -50.79 10.72 -55.09
N ARG A 30 -50.44 11.14 -56.29
CA ARG A 30 -49.13 11.70 -56.60
C ARG A 30 -48.83 12.97 -55.79
N ARG A 31 -49.79 13.89 -55.70
CA ARG A 31 -49.65 15.11 -54.86
C ARG A 31 -49.48 14.77 -53.39
N ALA A 32 -50.25 13.85 -52.87
CA ALA A 32 -50.11 13.39 -51.48
C ALA A 32 -48.73 12.75 -51.22
N ALA A 33 -48.23 11.92 -52.16
CA ALA A 33 -46.90 11.31 -52.07
C ALA A 33 -45.80 12.36 -52.19
N GLU A 34 -45.94 13.37 -53.05
CA GLU A 34 -44.99 14.49 -53.15
C GLU A 34 -44.92 15.34 -51.85
N ILE A 35 -46.09 15.62 -51.27
CA ILE A 35 -46.15 16.36 -49.99
C ILE A 35 -45.49 15.53 -48.87
N ALA A 36 -45.86 14.23 -48.75
CA ALA A 36 -45.27 13.34 -47.77
C ALA A 36 -43.75 13.20 -47.92
N LEU A 37 -43.26 13.15 -49.17
CA LEU A 37 -41.83 13.13 -49.47
C LEU A 37 -41.14 14.44 -49.05
N LYS A 38 -41.74 15.60 -49.37
CA LYS A 38 -41.23 16.93 -48.96
C LYS A 38 -41.17 17.06 -47.45
N ASP A 39 -42.23 16.63 -46.75
CA ASP A 39 -42.30 16.67 -45.28
C ASP A 39 -41.22 15.73 -44.68
N ASN A 40 -41.03 14.55 -45.26
CA ASN A 40 -40.00 13.63 -44.80
C ASN A 40 -38.58 14.20 -44.98
N ILE A 41 -38.32 14.82 -46.16
CA ILE A 41 -37.04 15.52 -46.41
C ILE A 41 -36.84 16.67 -45.44
N ALA A 42 -37.86 17.45 -45.13
CA ALA A 42 -37.80 18.57 -44.18
C ALA A 42 -37.49 18.06 -42.75
N ILE A 43 -38.15 16.97 -42.33
CA ILE A 43 -37.90 16.33 -41.04
C ILE A 43 -36.46 15.79 -40.97
N GLN A 44 -36.01 15.10 -42.00
CA GLN A 44 -34.63 14.59 -42.05
C GLN A 44 -33.58 15.70 -41.99
N SER A 45 -33.81 16.81 -42.73
CA SER A 45 -32.94 18.00 -42.67
C SER A 45 -32.93 18.63 -41.26
N ALA A 46 -34.08 18.76 -40.66
CA ALA A 46 -34.18 19.33 -39.29
C ALA A 46 -33.47 18.47 -38.24
N LEU A 47 -33.60 17.14 -38.36
CA LEU A 47 -32.88 16.19 -37.48
C LEU A 47 -31.35 16.28 -37.66
N LEU A 48 -30.84 16.34 -38.89
CA LEU A 48 -29.44 16.49 -39.19
C LEU A 48 -28.89 17.82 -38.68
N ASP A 49 -29.61 18.92 -38.92
CA ASP A 49 -29.19 20.25 -38.50
C ASP A 49 -29.31 20.49 -36.98
N GLY A 50 -30.10 19.66 -36.29
CA GLY A 50 -30.22 19.62 -34.82
C GLY A 50 -29.04 18.89 -34.15
N ILE A 51 -28.19 18.17 -34.88
CA ILE A 51 -26.99 17.52 -34.35
C ILE A 51 -25.89 18.59 -34.19
N PRO A 52 -25.38 18.84 -32.96
CA PRO A 52 -24.40 19.88 -32.74
C PRO A 52 -23.01 19.52 -33.23
N GLN A 53 -22.77 18.27 -33.63
CA GLN A 53 -21.50 17.83 -34.19
C GLN A 53 -21.54 17.90 -35.73
N PRO A 54 -20.40 18.17 -36.38
CA PRO A 54 -20.27 18.06 -37.85
C PRO A 54 -20.60 16.66 -38.33
N VAL A 55 -21.59 16.57 -39.22
CA VAL A 55 -22.01 15.31 -39.88
C VAL A 55 -22.12 15.54 -41.37
N TYR A 56 -21.67 14.58 -42.16
CA TYR A 56 -21.69 14.63 -43.61
C TYR A 56 -21.93 13.24 -44.21
N LEU A 57 -22.48 13.24 -45.45
CA LEU A 57 -22.62 12.06 -46.27
C LEU A 57 -21.85 12.26 -47.57
N ARG A 58 -21.14 11.22 -48.00
CA ARG A 58 -20.37 11.21 -49.24
C ARG A 58 -20.75 9.95 -50.06
N ASP A 59 -20.70 10.08 -51.38
CA ASP A 59 -20.88 8.95 -52.29
C ASP A 59 -19.63 8.04 -52.33
N ALA A 60 -19.71 6.97 -53.14
CA ALA A 60 -18.60 6.02 -53.30
C ALA A 60 -17.35 6.66 -53.98
N SER A 61 -17.53 7.79 -54.67
CA SER A 61 -16.45 8.59 -55.23
C SER A 61 -15.93 9.68 -54.28
N LEU A 62 -16.34 9.64 -53.00
CA LEU A 62 -16.02 10.60 -51.94
C LEU A 62 -16.54 12.02 -52.17
N ARG A 63 -17.51 12.22 -53.09
CA ARG A 63 -18.14 13.52 -53.31
C ARG A 63 -19.23 13.75 -52.26
N LEU A 64 -19.32 14.98 -51.79
CA LEU A 64 -20.31 15.34 -50.77
C LEU A 64 -21.73 15.23 -51.30
N ILE A 65 -22.57 14.44 -50.67
CA ILE A 65 -24.01 14.35 -50.94
C ILE A 65 -24.78 15.42 -50.18
N THR A 66 -24.54 15.48 -48.87
CA THR A 66 -25.14 16.46 -47.96
C THR A 66 -24.34 16.56 -46.66
N CYS A 67 -24.59 17.59 -45.90
CA CYS A 67 -24.02 17.78 -44.58
C CYS A 67 -25.00 18.56 -43.69
N ASN A 68 -24.75 18.58 -42.38
CA ASN A 68 -25.50 19.39 -41.45
C ASN A 68 -24.89 20.79 -41.27
N ARG A 69 -25.60 21.66 -40.58
CA ARG A 69 -25.20 23.05 -40.29
C ARG A 69 -23.85 23.13 -39.56
N SER A 70 -23.60 22.25 -38.60
CA SER A 70 -22.32 22.21 -37.87
C SER A 70 -21.12 21.91 -38.78
N TYR A 71 -21.31 21.09 -39.84
CA TYR A 71 -20.28 20.86 -40.84
C TYR A 71 -20.05 22.10 -41.73
N GLU A 72 -21.13 22.82 -42.11
CA GLU A 72 -21.04 24.09 -42.85
C GLU A 72 -20.24 25.12 -42.04
N GLU A 73 -20.49 25.24 -40.75
CA GLU A 73 -19.78 26.13 -39.84
C GLU A 73 -18.29 25.71 -39.69
N LEU A 74 -18.00 24.43 -39.59
CA LEU A 74 -16.63 23.89 -39.51
C LEU A 74 -15.81 24.19 -40.76
N VAL A 75 -16.42 24.01 -41.94
CA VAL A 75 -15.75 24.17 -43.25
C VAL A 75 -15.81 25.63 -43.73
N GLY A 76 -16.75 26.44 -43.23
CA GLY A 76 -16.94 27.84 -43.63
C GLY A 76 -17.61 28.00 -44.99
N ALA A 77 -18.37 27.00 -45.46
CA ALA A 77 -19.05 27.03 -46.76
C ALA A 77 -20.45 26.35 -46.65
N THR A 78 -21.37 26.80 -47.46
CA THR A 78 -22.75 26.30 -47.44
C THR A 78 -22.84 24.91 -48.08
N ARG A 79 -23.84 24.12 -47.68
CA ARG A 79 -24.18 22.78 -48.21
C ARG A 79 -24.29 22.79 -49.72
N ASP A 80 -24.91 23.82 -50.30
CA ASP A 80 -25.15 23.90 -51.74
C ASP A 80 -23.83 24.14 -52.51
N THR A 81 -22.90 24.88 -51.95
CA THR A 81 -21.56 25.12 -52.52
C THR A 81 -20.72 23.86 -52.46
N LEU A 82 -20.82 23.10 -51.38
CA LEU A 82 -20.03 21.89 -51.13
C LEU A 82 -20.57 20.64 -51.82
N ARG A 83 -21.84 20.62 -52.22
CA ARG A 83 -22.47 19.47 -52.86
C ARG A 83 -21.78 19.03 -54.14
N GLY A 84 -21.47 17.76 -54.27
CA GLY A 84 -20.74 17.18 -55.40
C GLY A 84 -19.26 17.47 -55.42
N GLN A 85 -18.74 18.27 -54.51
CA GLN A 85 -17.31 18.55 -54.39
C GLN A 85 -16.55 17.35 -53.81
N PRO A 86 -15.35 17.07 -54.31
CA PRO A 86 -14.49 16.03 -53.77
C PRO A 86 -14.00 16.38 -52.37
N LEU A 87 -13.39 15.41 -51.68
CA LEU A 87 -12.99 15.53 -50.28
C LEU A 87 -11.97 16.66 -50.03
N ASP A 88 -10.99 16.85 -50.92
CA ASP A 88 -9.96 17.86 -50.87
C ASP A 88 -10.48 19.29 -51.05
N ALA A 89 -11.50 19.49 -51.87
CA ALA A 89 -12.10 20.80 -52.07
C ALA A 89 -12.79 21.33 -50.77
N SER A 90 -13.29 20.47 -49.95
CA SER A 90 -13.94 20.85 -48.67
C SER A 90 -12.95 21.42 -47.64
N VAL A 91 -11.66 21.11 -47.75
CA VAL A 91 -10.60 21.54 -46.81
C VAL A 91 -9.86 22.82 -47.30
N GLN A 92 -9.98 23.14 -48.58
CA GLN A 92 -9.35 24.35 -49.12
C GLN A 92 -9.99 25.67 -48.66
N VAL A 93 -11.22 25.61 -48.16
CA VAL A 93 -11.98 26.79 -47.71
C VAL A 93 -11.52 27.26 -46.31
N HIS A 94 -11.12 26.34 -45.43
CA HIS A 94 -10.53 26.66 -44.14
C HIS A 94 -9.21 25.91 -43.95
N PRO A 95 -8.16 26.55 -43.36
CA PRO A 95 -6.88 25.90 -43.13
C PRO A 95 -6.98 24.84 -42.02
N ILE A 96 -7.61 23.69 -42.34
CA ILE A 96 -7.61 22.51 -41.50
C ILE A 96 -6.34 21.73 -41.82
N ALA A 97 -5.33 21.81 -40.96
CA ALA A 97 -4.14 21.00 -41.12
C ALA A 97 -4.40 19.58 -40.61
N ILE A 98 -4.68 18.70 -41.55
CA ILE A 98 -4.85 17.25 -41.35
C ILE A 98 -4.16 16.52 -42.51
N ASP A 99 -3.66 15.32 -42.26
CA ASP A 99 -3.16 14.45 -43.35
C ASP A 99 -4.32 13.95 -44.22
N MET A 100 -4.59 14.68 -45.29
CA MET A 100 -5.66 14.35 -46.24
C MET A 100 -5.46 13.00 -46.93
N ALA A 101 -4.21 12.57 -47.11
CA ALA A 101 -3.95 11.26 -47.69
C ALA A 101 -4.35 10.13 -46.73
N GLU A 102 -4.12 10.33 -45.47
CA GLU A 102 -4.59 9.41 -44.42
C GLU A 102 -6.13 9.38 -44.35
N VAL A 103 -6.76 10.53 -44.33
CA VAL A 103 -8.24 10.64 -44.32
C VAL A 103 -8.84 9.92 -45.52
N ALA A 104 -8.30 10.16 -46.72
CA ALA A 104 -8.79 9.52 -47.95
C ALA A 104 -8.56 8.01 -47.96
N ARG A 105 -7.49 7.50 -47.34
CA ARG A 105 -7.28 6.04 -47.17
C ARG A 105 -8.32 5.45 -46.24
N ASP A 106 -8.60 6.09 -45.11
CA ASP A 106 -9.59 5.59 -44.15
C ASP A 106 -11.01 5.60 -44.75
N TYR A 107 -11.37 6.59 -45.55
CA TYR A 107 -12.65 6.66 -46.24
C TYR A 107 -12.80 5.54 -47.27
N ARG A 108 -11.78 5.32 -48.09
CA ARG A 108 -11.77 4.21 -49.06
C ARG A 108 -11.90 2.86 -48.39
N LYS A 109 -11.17 2.67 -47.28
CA LYS A 109 -11.25 1.44 -46.52
C LYS A 109 -12.67 1.15 -46.00
N VAL A 110 -13.38 2.16 -45.49
CA VAL A 110 -14.77 1.99 -45.01
C VAL A 110 -15.71 1.61 -46.17
N ILE A 111 -15.47 2.16 -47.37
CA ILE A 111 -16.28 1.83 -48.56
C ILE A 111 -15.98 0.40 -49.08
N GLU A 112 -14.71 0.02 -49.12
CA GLU A 112 -14.24 -1.28 -49.61
C GLU A 112 -14.59 -2.42 -48.65
N ASP A 113 -14.27 -2.24 -47.35
CA ASP A 113 -14.51 -3.26 -46.32
C ASP A 113 -15.98 -3.31 -45.86
N GLY A 114 -16.73 -2.24 -46.06
CA GLY A 114 -18.11 -2.10 -45.58
C GLY A 114 -18.23 -2.13 -44.04
N THR A 115 -17.15 -1.80 -43.29
CA THR A 115 -17.13 -1.81 -41.84
C THR A 115 -16.97 -0.38 -41.28
N PRO A 116 -17.63 -0.02 -40.14
CA PRO A 116 -17.46 1.28 -39.53
C PRO A 116 -16.01 1.48 -39.02
N LEU A 117 -15.55 2.74 -39.02
CA LEU A 117 -14.27 3.13 -38.47
C LEU A 117 -14.46 4.25 -37.44
N HIS A 118 -13.80 4.11 -36.27
CA HIS A 118 -13.68 5.15 -35.27
C HIS A 118 -12.19 5.40 -35.02
N LYS A 119 -11.77 6.67 -35.07
CA LYS A 119 -10.34 7.00 -34.98
C LYS A 119 -10.16 8.37 -34.33
N ASP A 120 -9.29 8.40 -33.29
CA ASP A 120 -8.84 9.65 -32.71
C ASP A 120 -7.89 10.37 -33.66
N ARG A 121 -8.09 11.66 -33.84
CA ARG A 121 -7.29 12.52 -34.69
C ARG A 121 -7.00 13.85 -34.01
N CYS A 122 -5.88 14.45 -34.40
CA CYS A 122 -5.58 15.83 -34.07
C CYS A 122 -5.83 16.72 -35.29
N LEU A 123 -6.73 17.67 -35.14
CA LEU A 123 -6.99 18.71 -36.16
C LEU A 123 -6.38 20.03 -35.69
N ARG A 124 -5.74 20.78 -36.60
CA ARG A 124 -5.32 22.14 -36.30
C ARG A 124 -6.26 23.11 -37.00
N LEU A 125 -7.04 23.85 -36.19
CA LEU A 125 -8.02 24.84 -36.62
C LEU A 125 -7.67 26.19 -36.03
N GLY A 126 -7.51 27.25 -36.87
CA GLY A 126 -7.21 28.58 -36.37
C GLY A 126 -5.94 28.69 -35.50
N GLY A 127 -4.95 27.82 -35.74
CA GLY A 127 -3.70 27.78 -34.96
C GLY A 127 -3.81 26.96 -33.64
N ARG A 128 -5.01 26.47 -33.27
CA ARG A 128 -5.24 25.59 -32.11
C ARG A 128 -5.32 24.12 -32.53
N THR A 129 -4.81 23.25 -31.68
CA THR A 129 -4.94 21.80 -31.87
C THR A 129 -6.22 21.33 -31.18
N HIS A 130 -7.07 20.63 -31.94
CA HIS A 130 -8.29 20.00 -31.46
C HIS A 130 -8.12 18.49 -31.50
N HIS A 131 -8.46 17.82 -30.41
CA HIS A 131 -8.52 16.37 -30.33
C HIS A 131 -9.94 15.93 -30.69
N VAL A 132 -10.10 15.25 -31.82
CA VAL A 132 -11.42 14.84 -32.31
C VAL A 132 -11.52 13.34 -32.48
N LEU A 133 -12.64 12.76 -32.10
CA LEU A 133 -13.03 11.42 -32.47
C LEU A 133 -13.75 11.47 -33.82
N ASN A 134 -13.09 11.03 -34.88
CA ASN A 134 -13.68 10.90 -36.20
C ASN A 134 -14.35 9.51 -36.33
N TRP A 135 -15.62 9.52 -36.74
CA TRP A 135 -16.36 8.28 -37.00
C TRP A 135 -16.84 8.24 -38.44
N LEU A 136 -16.78 7.05 -39.04
CA LEU A 136 -17.20 6.75 -40.41
C LEU A 136 -18.06 5.50 -40.40
N THR A 137 -19.19 5.54 -41.10
CA THR A 137 -20.10 4.42 -41.22
C THR A 137 -20.48 4.24 -42.69
N PRO A 138 -20.44 3.00 -43.26
CA PRO A 138 -20.83 2.77 -44.64
C PRO A 138 -22.33 3.00 -44.85
N LEU A 139 -22.67 3.75 -45.90
CA LEU A 139 -24.04 3.96 -46.33
C LEU A 139 -24.40 2.86 -47.31
N ARG A 140 -25.41 2.02 -46.97
CA ARG A 140 -25.85 0.90 -47.81
C ARG A 140 -27.11 1.26 -48.54
N GLY A 141 -27.21 0.88 -49.80
CA GLY A 141 -28.45 0.90 -50.59
C GLY A 141 -29.42 -0.21 -50.19
N ALA A 142 -30.64 -0.15 -50.75
CA ALA A 142 -31.66 -1.19 -50.54
C ALA A 142 -31.22 -2.59 -51.03
N ASP A 143 -30.24 -2.64 -51.93
CA ASP A 143 -29.60 -3.84 -52.49
C ASP A 143 -28.45 -4.37 -51.61
N GLY A 144 -28.19 -3.74 -50.46
CA GLY A 144 -27.10 -4.09 -49.54
C GLY A 144 -25.71 -3.60 -49.98
N THR A 145 -25.57 -3.06 -51.20
CA THR A 145 -24.28 -2.53 -51.69
C THR A 145 -23.93 -1.22 -50.98
N VAL A 146 -22.63 -1.01 -50.77
CA VAL A 146 -22.14 0.26 -50.18
C VAL A 146 -22.22 1.36 -51.23
N LYS A 147 -23.06 2.36 -51.03
CA LYS A 147 -23.28 3.50 -51.92
C LYS A 147 -22.44 4.73 -51.56
N GLY A 148 -21.81 4.70 -50.40
CA GLY A 148 -21.01 5.79 -49.88
C GLY A 148 -20.76 5.63 -48.38
N LEU A 149 -20.55 6.72 -47.68
CA LEU A 149 -20.35 6.75 -46.23
C LEU A 149 -21.04 7.95 -45.57
N ALA A 150 -21.42 7.78 -44.32
CA ALA A 150 -21.70 8.83 -43.38
C ALA A 150 -20.50 9.00 -42.46
N GLY A 151 -20.13 10.24 -42.15
CA GLY A 151 -19.03 10.55 -41.24
C GLY A 151 -19.31 11.79 -40.42
N GLY A 152 -18.55 11.91 -39.34
CA GLY A 152 -18.60 13.07 -38.48
C GLY A 152 -17.41 13.10 -37.52
N CYS A 153 -17.33 14.17 -36.74
CA CYS A 153 -16.33 14.29 -35.69
C CYS A 153 -16.93 14.86 -34.42
N VAL A 154 -16.41 14.39 -33.29
CA VAL A 154 -16.75 14.91 -31.96
C VAL A 154 -15.50 15.57 -31.40
N ASP A 155 -15.57 16.83 -31.02
CA ASP A 155 -14.47 17.54 -30.35
C ASP A 155 -14.36 17.04 -28.89
N LEU A 156 -13.22 16.47 -28.56
CA LEU A 156 -12.87 15.96 -27.24
C LEU A 156 -11.77 16.78 -26.57
N THR A 157 -11.42 17.94 -27.11
CA THR A 157 -10.29 18.78 -26.66
C THR A 157 -10.44 19.14 -25.18
N GLU A 158 -11.57 19.68 -24.79
CA GLU A 158 -11.83 20.07 -23.40
C GLU A 158 -11.68 18.87 -22.43
N ARG A 159 -12.23 17.72 -22.82
CA ARG A 159 -12.11 16.49 -22.02
C ARG A 159 -10.65 16.03 -21.92
N HIS A 160 -9.90 16.12 -23.02
CA HIS A 160 -8.50 15.74 -23.07
C HIS A 160 -7.65 16.66 -22.19
N ASP A 161 -7.89 17.98 -22.25
CA ASP A 161 -7.20 18.98 -21.44
C ASP A 161 -7.50 18.79 -19.95
N MET A 162 -8.77 18.57 -19.57
CA MET A 162 -9.14 18.27 -18.18
C MET A 162 -8.46 16.99 -17.65
N LEU A 163 -8.40 15.94 -18.46
CA LEU A 163 -7.72 14.71 -18.06
C LEU A 163 -6.21 14.92 -17.89
N ALA A 164 -5.59 15.72 -18.76
CA ALA A 164 -4.17 16.04 -18.66
C ALA A 164 -3.86 16.90 -17.42
N GLU A 165 -4.72 17.88 -17.11
CA GLU A 165 -4.60 18.71 -15.90
C GLU A 165 -4.78 17.88 -14.63
N LEU A 166 -5.81 17.00 -14.60
CA LEU A 166 -6.03 16.08 -13.47
C LEU A 166 -4.84 15.13 -13.25
N ALA A 167 -4.29 14.58 -14.34
CA ALA A 167 -3.12 13.71 -14.27
C ALA A 167 -1.89 14.45 -13.72
N ARG A 168 -1.68 15.70 -14.14
CA ARG A 168 -0.60 16.56 -13.64
C ARG A 168 -0.76 16.87 -12.16
N ALA A 169 -1.94 17.36 -11.76
CA ALA A 169 -2.26 17.67 -10.37
C ALA A 169 -2.10 16.46 -9.46
N LYS A 170 -2.53 15.27 -9.91
CA LYS A 170 -2.34 14.01 -9.20
C LYS A 170 -0.85 13.68 -9.00
N THR A 171 -0.05 13.79 -10.06
CA THR A 171 1.39 13.51 -10.01
C THR A 171 2.13 14.45 -9.05
N GLU A 172 1.78 15.74 -9.08
CA GLU A 172 2.35 16.74 -8.17
C GLU A 172 1.96 16.46 -6.70
N ALA A 173 0.70 16.14 -6.44
CA ALA A 173 0.24 15.77 -5.09
C ALA A 173 0.93 14.51 -4.56
N GLU A 174 1.08 13.49 -5.39
CA GLU A 174 1.80 12.25 -5.03
C GLU A 174 3.30 12.51 -4.77
N ALA A 175 3.94 13.38 -5.56
CA ALA A 175 5.33 13.75 -5.36
C ALA A 175 5.52 14.52 -4.05
N ALA A 176 4.66 15.49 -3.75
CA ALA A 176 4.66 16.23 -2.49
C ALA A 176 4.45 15.31 -1.27
N ASN A 177 3.53 14.36 -1.36
CA ASN A 177 3.27 13.40 -0.29
C ASN A 177 4.46 12.44 -0.07
N ARG A 178 5.11 12.00 -1.15
CA ARG A 178 6.35 11.19 -1.06
C ARG A 178 7.50 11.98 -0.40
N ALA A 179 7.70 13.24 -0.80
CA ALA A 179 8.71 14.10 -0.21
C ALA A 179 8.46 14.32 1.29
N LYS A 180 7.20 14.61 1.69
CA LYS A 180 6.79 14.74 3.11
C LYS A 180 7.12 13.49 3.90
N SER A 181 6.79 12.30 3.38
CA SER A 181 7.03 11.03 4.08
C SER A 181 8.52 10.73 4.22
N THR A 182 9.33 11.00 3.18
CA THR A 182 10.79 10.79 3.24
C THR A 182 11.44 11.76 4.22
N PHE A 183 11.04 13.02 4.23
CA PHE A 183 11.51 14.03 5.17
C PHE A 183 11.23 13.63 6.63
N LEU A 184 9.98 13.22 6.92
CA LEU A 184 9.59 12.79 8.27
C LEU A 184 10.37 11.54 8.71
N ALA A 185 10.63 10.59 7.81
CA ALA A 185 11.42 9.40 8.12
C ALA A 185 12.88 9.75 8.46
N SER A 186 13.51 10.65 7.70
CA SER A 186 14.88 11.12 7.96
C SER A 186 14.97 11.87 9.29
N VAL A 187 14.09 12.86 9.51
CA VAL A 187 14.05 13.66 10.74
C VAL A 187 13.85 12.77 11.97
N SER A 188 12.97 11.77 11.89
CA SER A 188 12.77 10.85 13.00
C SER A 188 14.03 10.06 13.33
N HIS A 189 14.74 9.57 12.31
CA HIS A 189 16.00 8.85 12.55
C HIS A 189 17.03 9.77 13.20
N GLU A 190 17.17 11.00 12.71
CA GLU A 190 18.11 11.97 13.25
C GLU A 190 17.79 12.44 14.67
N ILE A 191 16.49 12.49 15.05
CA ILE A 191 16.08 12.80 16.44
C ILE A 191 16.19 11.57 17.33
N ARG A 192 15.83 10.37 16.85
CA ARG A 192 15.86 9.14 17.65
C ARG A 192 17.26 8.82 18.16
N THR A 193 18.27 9.02 17.34
CA THR A 193 19.67 8.72 17.68
C THR A 193 20.17 9.49 18.91
N PRO A 194 20.15 10.83 18.98
CA PRO A 194 20.56 11.56 20.17
C PRO A 194 19.63 11.29 21.37
N MET A 195 18.34 11.10 21.14
CA MET A 195 17.40 10.81 22.22
C MET A 195 17.65 9.46 22.87
N ASN A 196 18.01 8.42 22.10
CA ASN A 196 18.41 7.12 22.64
C ASN A 196 19.66 7.23 23.52
N ALA A 197 20.62 8.06 23.12
CA ALA A 197 21.81 8.33 23.95
C ALA A 197 21.43 9.02 25.26
N ILE A 198 20.58 10.04 25.22
CA ILE A 198 20.11 10.77 26.41
C ILE A 198 19.36 9.84 27.37
N THR A 199 18.37 9.05 26.84
CA THR A 199 17.59 8.13 27.69
C THR A 199 18.46 7.06 28.31
N GLY A 200 19.39 6.49 27.55
CA GLY A 200 20.31 5.49 28.06
C GLY A 200 21.32 6.04 29.11
N MET A 201 21.82 7.26 28.94
CA MET A 201 22.64 7.92 29.95
C MET A 201 21.86 8.18 31.23
N LEU A 202 20.61 8.65 31.13
CA LEU A 202 19.73 8.85 32.30
C LEU A 202 19.45 7.53 33.01
N GLU A 203 19.17 6.45 32.28
CA GLU A 203 18.97 5.11 32.83
C GLU A 203 20.20 4.60 33.58
N LEU A 204 21.38 4.74 32.98
CA LEU A 204 22.65 4.36 33.63
C LEU A 204 22.95 5.18 34.88
N THR A 205 22.67 6.48 34.86
CA THR A 205 22.88 7.36 36.02
C THR A 205 21.95 6.96 37.16
N LEU A 206 20.66 6.68 36.85
CA LEU A 206 19.68 6.19 37.83
C LEU A 206 20.06 4.83 38.44
N ALA A 207 20.74 3.97 37.65
CA ALA A 207 21.15 2.64 38.09
C ALA A 207 22.45 2.61 38.87
N ARG A 208 23.37 3.56 38.61
CA ARG A 208 24.76 3.55 39.16
C ARG A 208 24.99 4.48 40.32
N CYS A 209 24.33 5.64 40.35
CA CYS A 209 24.66 6.69 41.32
C CYS A 209 23.80 6.58 42.58
N GLN A 210 24.45 6.74 43.74
CA GLN A 210 23.72 7.02 44.96
C GLN A 210 23.31 8.51 44.91
N LEU A 211 22.05 8.75 44.56
CA LEU A 211 21.46 10.06 44.35
C LEU A 211 20.63 10.46 45.58
N ALA A 212 20.62 11.73 45.93
CA ALA A 212 19.61 12.23 46.84
C ALA A 212 18.21 12.07 46.24
N GLU A 213 17.17 11.90 47.05
CA GLU A 213 15.81 11.63 46.62
C GLU A 213 15.29 12.69 45.61
N GLN A 214 15.63 13.94 45.83
CA GLN A 214 15.29 15.06 44.96
C GLN A 214 15.96 14.96 43.58
N GLU A 215 17.25 14.62 43.53
CA GLU A 215 18.01 14.43 42.28
C GLU A 215 17.48 13.23 41.50
N ARG A 216 17.18 12.14 42.22
CA ARG A 216 16.56 10.95 41.64
C ARG A 216 15.22 11.28 40.99
N LEU A 217 14.35 12.06 41.66
CA LEU A 217 13.07 12.48 41.13
C LEU A 217 13.22 13.32 39.85
N GLN A 218 14.20 14.25 39.85
CA GLN A 218 14.49 15.08 38.65
C GLN A 218 14.93 14.22 37.47
N LEU A 219 15.85 13.28 37.68
CA LEU A 219 16.34 12.39 36.62
C LEU A 219 15.28 11.43 36.13
N VAL A 220 14.43 10.89 37.00
CA VAL A 220 13.28 10.07 36.62
C VAL A 220 12.30 10.88 35.76
N THR A 221 12.08 12.15 36.13
CA THR A 221 11.19 13.04 35.36
C THR A 221 11.76 13.35 33.98
N ALA A 222 13.08 13.65 33.90
CA ALA A 222 13.77 13.89 32.64
C ALA A 222 13.75 12.63 31.74
N HIS A 223 13.99 11.45 32.30
CA HIS A 223 13.93 10.17 31.58
C HIS A 223 12.55 9.90 31.03
N LYS A 224 11.48 10.07 31.83
CA LYS A 224 10.09 9.93 31.38
C LYS A 224 9.73 10.90 30.26
N SER A 225 10.21 12.15 30.35
CA SER A 225 9.98 13.17 29.32
C SER A 225 10.66 12.81 28.00
N ALA A 226 11.90 12.31 28.06
CA ALA A 226 12.64 11.86 26.89
C ALA A 226 11.99 10.65 26.18
N LEU A 227 11.52 9.65 26.94
CA LEU A 227 10.75 8.52 26.42
C LEU A 227 9.42 8.97 25.81
N GLY A 228 8.74 9.93 26.42
CA GLY A 228 7.51 10.51 25.89
C GLY A 228 7.72 11.21 24.55
N LEU A 229 8.85 11.91 24.37
CA LEU A 229 9.19 12.55 23.09
C LEU A 229 9.47 11.51 22.00
N LEU A 230 10.18 10.44 22.31
CA LEU A 230 10.41 9.34 21.37
C LEU A 230 9.10 8.69 20.91
N ALA A 231 8.20 8.40 21.84
CA ALA A 231 6.89 7.85 21.55
C ALA A 231 6.07 8.77 20.62
N LEU A 232 6.15 10.10 20.85
CA LEU A 232 5.48 11.11 20.03
C LEU A 232 6.01 11.12 18.59
N ILE A 233 7.33 11.01 18.42
CA ILE A 233 7.99 10.94 17.11
C ILE A 233 7.57 9.67 16.36
N ASP A 234 7.53 8.53 17.05
CA ASP A 234 7.09 7.26 16.48
C ASP A 234 5.61 7.32 16.05
N ASP A 235 4.75 7.97 16.85
CA ASP A 235 3.35 8.22 16.53
C ASP A 235 3.17 9.07 15.26
N ILE A 236 3.97 10.15 15.10
CA ILE A 236 3.95 11.00 13.89
C ILE A 236 4.40 10.21 12.66
N LEU A 237 5.44 9.38 12.81
CA LEU A 237 5.91 8.53 11.72
C LEU A 237 4.88 7.47 11.29
N ASP A 238 4.26 6.78 12.26
CA ASP A 238 3.24 5.80 11.98
C ASP A 238 2.07 6.47 11.23
N LEU A 239 1.65 7.66 11.67
CA LEU A 239 0.62 8.46 10.99
C LEU A 239 1.02 8.78 9.55
N SER A 240 2.26 9.26 9.33
CA SER A 240 2.76 9.59 7.99
C SER A 240 2.85 8.37 7.06
N LYS A 241 3.28 7.20 7.57
CA LYS A 241 3.32 5.95 6.81
C LYS A 241 1.93 5.49 6.41
N MET A 242 0.93 5.66 7.30
CA MET A 242 -0.47 5.34 7.03
C MET A 242 -1.06 6.26 5.95
N GLU A 243 -0.77 7.58 5.99
CA GLU A 243 -1.19 8.54 4.98
C GLU A 243 -0.60 8.27 3.59
N ALA A 244 0.63 7.76 3.56
CA ALA A 244 1.31 7.39 2.32
C ALA A 244 0.91 6.00 1.78
N GLY A 245 0.02 5.26 2.46
CA GLY A 245 -0.36 3.89 2.09
C GLY A 245 0.78 2.86 2.21
N LYS A 246 1.86 3.21 2.94
CA LYS A 246 3.05 2.35 3.14
C LYS A 246 3.01 1.54 4.44
N PHE A 247 1.88 1.61 5.14
CA PHE A 247 1.70 0.90 6.40
C PHE A 247 1.22 -0.53 6.14
N SER A 248 1.94 -1.52 6.68
CA SER A 248 1.60 -2.94 6.56
C SER A 248 1.27 -3.53 7.92
N ILE A 249 0.26 -4.40 7.95
CA ILE A 249 -0.10 -5.23 9.11
C ILE A 249 0.56 -6.60 8.91
N HIS A 250 1.16 -7.14 9.96
CA HIS A 250 1.84 -8.43 9.98
C HIS A 250 1.12 -9.39 10.93
N PRO A 251 0.05 -10.07 10.49
CA PRO A 251 -0.67 -11.03 11.33
C PRO A 251 0.20 -12.25 11.65
N ALA A 252 0.21 -12.63 12.92
CA ALA A 252 0.85 -13.85 13.40
C ALA A 252 -0.05 -14.50 14.48
N PRO A 253 0.10 -15.81 14.74
CA PRO A 253 -0.64 -16.48 15.80
C PRO A 253 -0.35 -15.84 17.17
N ALA A 254 -1.37 -15.32 17.84
CA ALA A 254 -1.23 -14.70 19.16
C ALA A 254 -2.43 -14.96 20.07
N SER A 255 -2.18 -15.00 21.37
CA SER A 255 -3.21 -15.09 22.40
C SER A 255 -3.69 -13.71 22.81
N LEU A 256 -4.94 -13.37 22.48
CA LEU A 256 -5.53 -12.09 22.89
C LEU A 256 -5.67 -11.95 24.41
N PRO A 257 -6.10 -12.99 25.14
CA PRO A 257 -6.10 -12.95 26.61
C PRO A 257 -4.71 -12.67 27.19
N GLY A 258 -3.66 -13.27 26.62
CA GLY A 258 -2.27 -13.02 26.99
C GLY A 258 -1.88 -11.57 26.79
N LEU A 259 -2.18 -11.01 25.62
CA LEU A 259 -1.90 -9.60 25.29
C LEU A 259 -2.58 -8.61 26.26
N VAL A 260 -3.84 -8.87 26.61
CA VAL A 260 -4.57 -8.04 27.59
C VAL A 260 -3.88 -8.12 28.95
N LYS A 261 -3.60 -9.34 29.45
CA LYS A 261 -2.96 -9.56 30.74
C LYS A 261 -1.59 -8.86 30.83
N ASP A 262 -0.74 -9.04 29.82
CA ASP A 262 0.60 -8.43 29.76
C ASP A 262 0.53 -6.91 29.76
N THR A 263 -0.42 -6.33 29.02
CA THR A 263 -0.59 -4.88 28.98
C THR A 263 -1.05 -4.34 30.33
N LEU A 264 -2.01 -5.01 30.99
CA LEU A 264 -2.49 -4.58 32.31
C LEU A 264 -1.42 -4.70 33.38
N LEU A 265 -0.51 -5.66 33.30
CA LEU A 265 0.64 -5.76 34.21
C LEU A 265 1.56 -4.53 34.11
N ILE A 266 1.72 -3.95 32.92
CA ILE A 266 2.53 -2.74 32.73
C ILE A 266 1.88 -1.52 33.40
N PHE A 267 0.56 -1.36 33.29
CA PHE A 267 -0.16 -0.20 33.84
C PHE A 267 -0.61 -0.36 35.29
N GLY A 268 -0.57 -1.59 35.83
CA GLY A 268 -0.96 -1.90 37.21
C GLY A 268 -0.29 -1.02 38.28
N PRO A 269 1.05 -0.86 38.27
CA PRO A 269 1.75 0.00 39.23
C PRO A 269 1.32 1.47 39.14
N VAL A 270 1.09 2.00 37.94
CA VAL A 270 0.66 3.39 37.73
C VAL A 270 -0.76 3.62 38.20
N ALA A 271 -1.66 2.67 37.93
CA ALA A 271 -3.04 2.69 38.43
C ALA A 271 -3.08 2.59 39.98
N ALA A 272 -2.25 1.72 40.55
CA ALA A 272 -2.15 1.55 42.01
C ALA A 272 -1.65 2.83 42.74
N GLN A 273 -0.72 3.60 42.14
CA GLN A 273 -0.30 4.91 42.67
C GLN A 273 -1.46 5.90 42.78
N LYS A 274 -2.48 5.79 41.91
CA LYS A 274 -3.71 6.58 41.97
C LYS A 274 -4.83 5.89 42.75
N SER A 275 -4.60 4.73 43.34
CA SER A 275 -5.61 3.89 44.00
C SER A 275 -6.78 3.51 43.08
N LEU A 276 -6.50 3.30 41.77
CA LEU A 276 -7.48 2.92 40.77
C LEU A 276 -7.49 1.39 40.57
N PRO A 277 -8.56 0.68 40.90
CA PRO A 277 -8.73 -0.72 40.50
C PRO A 277 -8.72 -0.87 38.97
N LEU A 278 -7.75 -1.65 38.48
CA LEU A 278 -7.62 -2.00 37.07
C LEU A 278 -7.94 -3.49 36.90
N THR A 279 -9.08 -3.77 36.30
CA THR A 279 -9.62 -5.12 36.18
C THR A 279 -9.83 -5.54 34.74
N SER A 280 -9.89 -6.87 34.49
CA SER A 280 -10.21 -7.39 33.17
C SER A 280 -11.26 -8.50 33.21
N GLY A 281 -12.06 -8.57 32.16
CA GLY A 281 -13.01 -9.65 31.90
C GLY A 281 -12.75 -10.26 30.53
N ILE A 282 -12.65 -11.58 30.45
CA ILE A 282 -12.46 -12.29 29.18
C ILE A 282 -13.71 -13.15 28.96
N GLY A 283 -14.40 -12.91 27.85
CA GLY A 283 -15.58 -13.65 27.44
C GLY A 283 -15.26 -15.10 27.10
N ALA A 284 -16.13 -16.03 27.50
CA ALA A 284 -15.95 -17.46 27.27
C ALA A 284 -15.93 -17.85 25.78
N ALA A 285 -16.47 -17.00 24.90
CA ALA A 285 -16.51 -17.22 23.46
C ALA A 285 -15.19 -16.87 22.74
N VAL A 286 -14.24 -16.21 23.43
CA VAL A 286 -12.96 -15.81 22.82
C VAL A 286 -12.10 -17.03 22.56
N ALA A 287 -11.74 -17.26 21.30
CA ALA A 287 -10.87 -18.37 20.95
C ALA A 287 -9.45 -18.16 21.52
N PRO A 288 -8.69 -19.24 21.79
CA PRO A 288 -7.38 -19.14 22.43
C PRO A 288 -6.33 -18.43 21.58
N LEU A 289 -6.40 -18.57 20.25
CA LEU A 289 -5.42 -18.04 19.31
C LEU A 289 -6.09 -17.40 18.09
N HIS A 290 -5.54 -16.26 17.67
CA HIS A 290 -5.97 -15.54 16.47
C HIS A 290 -4.75 -15.11 15.65
N GLN A 291 -4.95 -14.99 14.33
CA GLN A 291 -4.00 -14.34 13.44
C GLN A 291 -4.16 -12.81 13.61
N VAL A 292 -3.22 -12.19 14.29
CA VAL A 292 -3.27 -10.76 14.61
C VAL A 292 -1.88 -10.17 14.71
N ASP A 293 -1.73 -8.91 14.31
CA ASP A 293 -0.52 -8.15 14.61
C ASP A 293 -0.52 -7.76 16.11
N ALA A 294 0.16 -8.58 16.90
CA ALA A 294 0.21 -8.46 18.36
C ALA A 294 0.82 -7.11 18.80
N LEU A 295 1.78 -6.55 18.04
CA LEU A 295 2.41 -5.28 18.36
C LEU A 295 1.41 -4.13 18.19
N ARG A 296 0.67 -4.11 17.10
CA ARG A 296 -0.31 -3.07 16.80
C ARG A 296 -1.54 -3.14 17.71
N LEU A 297 -2.00 -4.36 18.02
CA LEU A 297 -3.08 -4.52 18.99
C LEU A 297 -2.65 -4.07 20.41
N ARG A 298 -1.41 -4.37 20.81
CA ARG A 298 -0.84 -3.87 22.08
C ARG A 298 -0.74 -2.34 22.07
N GLN A 299 -0.36 -1.72 20.96
CA GLN A 299 -0.31 -0.26 20.80
C GLN A 299 -1.70 0.37 21.00
N ILE A 300 -2.75 -0.20 20.40
CA ILE A 300 -4.13 0.23 20.61
C ILE A 300 -4.49 0.12 22.11
N LEU A 301 -4.30 -1.05 22.69
CA LEU A 301 -4.70 -1.31 24.08
C LEU A 301 -3.93 -0.39 25.05
N ALA A 302 -2.63 -0.22 24.86
CA ALA A 302 -1.80 0.66 25.68
C ALA A 302 -2.27 2.12 25.62
N ASN A 303 -2.59 2.64 24.42
CA ASN A 303 -3.13 3.98 24.25
C ASN A 303 -4.48 4.15 24.98
N LEU A 304 -5.37 3.18 24.88
CA LEU A 304 -6.68 3.25 25.54
C LEU A 304 -6.57 3.16 27.06
N VAL A 305 -5.77 2.23 27.59
CA VAL A 305 -5.57 2.06 29.04
C VAL A 305 -4.81 3.26 29.63
N SER A 306 -3.79 3.78 28.93
CA SER A 306 -3.09 4.99 29.33
C SER A 306 -4.02 6.19 29.46
N ASN A 307 -4.91 6.39 28.49
CA ASN A 307 -5.93 7.44 28.56
C ASN A 307 -6.88 7.24 29.73
N ALA A 308 -7.38 6.03 29.95
CA ALA A 308 -8.25 5.71 31.09
C ALA A 308 -7.58 6.03 32.44
N VAL A 309 -6.32 5.59 32.65
CA VAL A 309 -5.56 5.88 33.88
C VAL A 309 -5.29 7.38 34.04
N ARG A 310 -5.08 8.08 32.93
CA ARG A 310 -4.79 9.53 32.93
C ARG A 310 -6.00 10.35 33.33
N PHE A 311 -7.19 10.06 32.75
CA PHE A 311 -8.40 10.87 32.90
C PHE A 311 -9.34 10.38 34.01
N THR A 312 -8.92 9.36 34.76
CA THR A 312 -9.62 8.90 35.97
C THR A 312 -8.80 9.29 37.18
N ASP A 313 -9.35 10.13 38.05
CA ASP A 313 -8.71 10.49 39.33
C ASP A 313 -9.19 9.57 40.45
N SER A 314 -10.43 9.10 40.41
CA SER A 314 -11.03 8.15 41.37
C SER A 314 -12.07 7.27 40.67
N GLY A 315 -12.24 6.05 41.16
CA GLY A 315 -13.18 5.08 40.58
C GLY A 315 -12.51 3.82 40.06
N THR A 316 -12.90 3.31 38.89
CA THR A 316 -12.44 2.01 38.36
C THR A 316 -12.14 2.07 36.87
N ILE A 317 -11.23 1.22 36.43
CA ILE A 317 -10.95 0.97 35.01
C ILE A 317 -11.18 -0.50 34.73
N HIS A 318 -11.96 -0.79 33.70
CA HIS A 318 -12.31 -2.15 33.32
C HIS A 318 -12.03 -2.41 31.85
N VAL A 319 -11.29 -3.48 31.54
CA VAL A 319 -10.98 -3.91 30.17
C VAL A 319 -11.73 -5.21 29.90
N THR A 320 -12.61 -5.23 28.89
CA THR A 320 -13.28 -6.46 28.47
C THR A 320 -12.80 -6.89 27.09
N LEU A 321 -12.65 -8.19 26.93
CA LEU A 321 -12.40 -8.85 25.68
C LEU A 321 -13.50 -9.86 25.43
N ASP A 322 -14.40 -9.55 24.51
CA ASP A 322 -15.53 -10.40 24.13
C ASP A 322 -15.42 -10.80 22.66
N ALA A 323 -16.13 -11.85 22.27
CA ALA A 323 -16.17 -12.29 20.89
C ALA A 323 -17.51 -12.93 20.54
N GLN A 324 -17.90 -12.80 19.27
CA GLN A 324 -19.04 -13.54 18.73
C GLN A 324 -18.61 -14.96 18.32
N ALA A 325 -19.58 -15.86 18.12
CA ALA A 325 -19.29 -17.17 17.57
C ALA A 325 -18.60 -17.04 16.20
N PRO A 326 -17.53 -17.82 15.93
CA PRO A 326 -16.81 -17.73 14.68
C PRO A 326 -17.68 -18.12 13.48
N ARG A 327 -17.52 -17.43 12.35
CA ARG A 327 -18.16 -17.73 11.07
C ARG A 327 -17.07 -17.81 10.00
N ASP A 328 -17.06 -18.87 9.23
CA ASP A 328 -16.07 -19.08 8.13
C ASP A 328 -14.61 -18.90 8.57
N GLY A 329 -14.27 -19.34 9.79
CA GLY A 329 -12.91 -19.20 10.33
C GLY A 329 -12.54 -17.81 10.84
N VAL A 330 -13.47 -16.84 10.77
CA VAL A 330 -13.29 -15.46 11.27
C VAL A 330 -14.13 -15.25 12.51
N GLN A 331 -13.54 -14.65 13.54
CA GLN A 331 -14.21 -14.29 14.77
C GLN A 331 -14.27 -12.76 14.92
N GLN A 332 -15.45 -12.21 15.17
CA GLN A 332 -15.60 -10.80 15.54
C GLN A 332 -15.23 -10.64 17.01
N VAL A 333 -14.12 -9.98 17.26
CA VAL A 333 -13.57 -9.71 18.60
C VAL A 333 -13.85 -8.26 18.97
N MET A 334 -14.31 -8.05 20.21
CA MET A 334 -14.63 -6.75 20.78
C MET A 334 -13.73 -6.50 21.99
N LEU A 335 -12.80 -5.57 21.86
CA LEU A 335 -11.96 -5.08 22.95
C LEU A 335 -12.54 -3.76 23.47
N THR A 336 -12.97 -3.72 24.72
CA THR A 336 -13.56 -2.53 25.33
C THR A 336 -12.73 -2.08 26.53
N VAL A 337 -12.41 -0.79 26.60
CA VAL A 337 -11.84 -0.14 27.77
C VAL A 337 -12.87 0.85 28.30
N SER A 338 -13.28 0.67 29.56
CA SER A 338 -14.23 1.53 30.25
C SER A 338 -13.60 2.13 31.49
N ASP A 339 -13.77 3.41 31.69
CA ASP A 339 -13.34 4.15 32.87
C ASP A 339 -14.52 4.92 33.49
N THR A 340 -14.38 5.28 34.75
CA THR A 340 -15.34 6.13 35.49
C THR A 340 -14.81 7.57 35.67
N GLY A 341 -13.98 8.04 34.74
CA GLY A 341 -13.33 9.35 34.80
C GLY A 341 -14.23 10.52 34.40
N ILE A 342 -13.62 11.60 33.94
CA ILE A 342 -14.30 12.87 33.61
C ILE A 342 -15.34 12.77 32.51
N GLY A 343 -15.29 11.72 31.69
CA GLY A 343 -16.18 11.55 30.52
C GLY A 343 -15.92 12.55 29.41
N ILE A 344 -16.68 12.42 28.32
CA ILE A 344 -16.49 13.20 27.08
C ILE A 344 -17.84 13.70 26.57
N PRO A 345 -18.01 15.03 26.35
CA PRO A 345 -19.22 15.58 25.76
C PRO A 345 -19.48 15.03 24.36
N ALA A 346 -20.74 14.80 24.01
CA ALA A 346 -21.14 14.24 22.71
C ALA A 346 -20.60 15.05 21.52
N ALA A 347 -20.56 16.39 21.61
CA ALA A 347 -20.04 17.26 20.56
C ALA A 347 -18.54 17.10 20.28
N ALA A 348 -17.76 16.59 21.25
CA ALA A 348 -16.32 16.39 21.11
C ALA A 348 -15.97 14.97 20.61
N GLN A 349 -16.84 13.98 20.83
CA GLN A 349 -16.51 12.56 20.61
C GLN A 349 -16.05 12.25 19.18
N ALA A 350 -16.71 12.81 18.16
CA ALA A 350 -16.35 12.57 16.75
C ALA A 350 -15.00 13.19 16.39
N ARG A 351 -14.69 14.37 16.94
CA ARG A 351 -13.48 15.15 16.66
C ARG A 351 -12.23 14.56 17.32
N LEU A 352 -12.37 13.86 18.45
CA LEU A 352 -11.22 13.25 19.17
C LEU A 352 -10.48 12.17 18.39
N PHE A 353 -11.03 11.70 17.30
CA PHE A 353 -10.35 10.80 16.38
C PHE A 353 -9.56 11.54 15.29
N GLU A 354 -9.67 12.87 15.17
CA GLU A 354 -8.84 13.66 14.28
C GLU A 354 -7.45 13.92 14.91
N PRO A 355 -6.37 13.91 14.11
CA PRO A 355 -5.03 14.15 14.62
C PRO A 355 -4.92 15.53 15.32
N PHE A 356 -4.22 15.56 16.45
CA PHE A 356 -3.97 16.76 17.28
C PHE A 356 -5.22 17.37 17.95
N GLU A 357 -6.38 16.77 17.79
CA GLU A 357 -7.60 17.23 18.48
C GLU A 357 -7.59 16.81 19.96
N GLN A 358 -8.03 17.74 20.80
CA GLN A 358 -8.18 17.55 22.24
C GLN A 358 -9.50 18.16 22.69
N ALA A 359 -10.11 17.61 23.74
CA ALA A 359 -11.32 18.17 24.33
C ALA A 359 -11.01 19.50 25.05
N HIS A 360 -10.93 20.59 24.31
CA HIS A 360 -10.67 21.92 24.88
C HIS A 360 -11.72 22.28 25.92
N GLY A 361 -11.29 22.69 27.10
CA GLY A 361 -12.15 23.17 28.19
C GLY A 361 -12.45 22.16 29.30
N LEU A 362 -12.11 20.88 29.15
CA LEU A 362 -12.33 19.84 30.20
C LEU A 362 -11.06 19.38 30.89
N THR A 363 -9.90 19.73 30.38
CA THR A 363 -8.61 19.27 30.90
C THR A 363 -7.92 20.36 31.71
N ARG A 364 -7.49 19.99 32.91
CA ARG A 364 -6.52 20.81 33.67
C ARG A 364 -5.28 21.02 32.80
N PRO A 365 -4.61 22.19 32.89
CA PRO A 365 -3.39 22.51 32.11
C PRO A 365 -2.25 21.48 32.24
N GLN A 366 -2.29 20.61 33.25
CA GLN A 366 -1.29 19.58 33.54
C GLN A 366 -1.53 18.24 32.85
N ALA A 367 -2.68 18.03 32.18
CA ALA A 367 -3.01 16.77 31.49
C ALA A 367 -2.67 16.88 29.98
N GLY A 368 -1.46 17.31 29.63
CA GLY A 368 -0.98 17.42 28.26
C GLY A 368 -0.92 16.06 27.54
N GLY A 369 -1.68 15.85 26.47
CA GLY A 369 -1.60 14.74 25.52
C GLY A 369 -1.22 15.25 24.15
N THR A 370 -0.76 14.38 23.26
CA THR A 370 -0.38 14.74 21.89
C THR A 370 -1.61 14.96 20.99
N GLY A 371 -2.77 14.40 21.35
CA GLY A 371 -3.96 14.34 20.50
C GLY A 371 -3.81 13.35 19.34
N LEU A 372 -2.78 12.49 19.35
CA LEU A 372 -2.53 11.50 18.28
C LEU A 372 -3.04 10.11 18.63
N GLY A 373 -3.08 9.74 19.91
CA GLY A 373 -3.35 8.36 20.33
C GLY A 373 -4.65 7.77 19.79
N LEU A 374 -5.79 8.47 19.89
CA LEU A 374 -7.07 7.99 19.38
C LEU A 374 -7.12 7.97 17.85
N ALA A 375 -6.49 8.94 17.18
CA ALA A 375 -6.39 8.97 15.71
C ALA A 375 -5.60 7.74 15.21
N ILE A 376 -4.49 7.40 15.88
CA ILE A 376 -3.70 6.20 15.59
C ILE A 376 -4.52 4.94 15.85
N CYS A 377 -5.24 4.85 16.97
CA CYS A 377 -6.11 3.70 17.26
C CYS A 377 -7.15 3.49 16.17
N ARG A 378 -7.80 4.55 15.67
CA ARG A 378 -8.77 4.47 14.57
C ARG A 378 -8.15 3.93 13.28
N ARG A 379 -6.98 4.47 12.91
CA ARG A 379 -6.26 4.03 11.70
C ARG A 379 -5.76 2.59 11.81
N LEU A 380 -5.21 2.19 12.96
CA LEU A 380 -4.78 0.80 13.21
C LEU A 380 -5.96 -0.17 13.16
N ALA A 381 -7.07 0.15 13.82
CA ALA A 381 -8.28 -0.66 13.76
C ALA A 381 -8.78 -0.83 12.32
N SER A 382 -8.84 0.28 11.55
CA SER A 382 -9.24 0.25 10.13
C SER A 382 -8.26 -0.55 9.27
N ALA A 383 -6.94 -0.44 9.49
CA ALA A 383 -5.93 -1.21 8.77
C ALA A 383 -6.03 -2.71 9.05
N MET A 384 -6.53 -3.10 10.23
CA MET A 384 -6.84 -4.49 10.60
C MET A 384 -8.26 -4.93 10.18
N GLY A 385 -8.96 -4.14 9.34
CA GLY A 385 -10.30 -4.45 8.84
C GLY A 385 -11.41 -4.23 9.85
N GLY A 386 -11.14 -3.56 10.98
CA GLY A 386 -12.09 -3.32 12.05
C GLY A 386 -12.52 -1.86 12.19
N GLN A 387 -13.12 -1.55 13.31
CA GLN A 387 -13.61 -0.21 13.66
C GLN A 387 -13.43 0.10 15.14
N ILE A 388 -13.41 1.39 15.47
CA ILE A 388 -13.36 1.89 16.83
C ILE A 388 -14.53 2.84 17.06
N SER A 389 -15.15 2.72 18.23
CA SER A 389 -16.21 3.63 18.68
C SER A 389 -15.92 4.14 20.09
N LEU A 390 -16.40 5.34 20.38
CA LEU A 390 -16.25 5.99 21.67
C LEU A 390 -17.60 6.50 22.12
N SER A 391 -17.92 6.26 23.39
CA SER A 391 -19.12 6.77 24.04
C SER A 391 -18.79 7.21 25.46
N GLY A 392 -19.49 8.22 25.97
CA GLY A 392 -19.30 8.73 27.33
C GLY A 392 -20.16 9.94 27.58
N GLN A 393 -20.31 10.30 28.85
CA GLN A 393 -21.00 11.52 29.27
C GLN A 393 -20.12 12.23 30.30
N PRO A 394 -20.13 13.56 30.37
CA PRO A 394 -19.41 14.29 31.39
C PRO A 394 -19.74 13.80 32.81
N GLY A 395 -18.71 13.44 33.57
CA GLY A 395 -18.82 12.91 34.93
C GLY A 395 -19.27 11.44 35.06
N GLN A 396 -19.54 10.75 33.96
CA GLN A 396 -19.94 9.32 33.97
C GLN A 396 -18.89 8.38 33.37
N GLY A 397 -17.71 8.93 33.04
CA GLY A 397 -16.63 8.16 32.43
C GLY A 397 -16.74 7.97 30.92
N THR A 398 -15.83 7.17 30.40
CA THR A 398 -15.69 6.92 28.96
C THR A 398 -15.64 5.42 28.68
N ARG A 399 -16.23 5.01 27.57
CA ARG A 399 -16.12 3.67 27.01
C ARG A 399 -15.61 3.76 25.59
N VAL A 400 -14.50 3.09 25.31
CA VAL A 400 -13.93 2.95 23.96
C VAL A 400 -13.98 1.49 23.58
N MET A 401 -14.58 1.17 22.44
CA MET A 401 -14.73 -0.19 21.93
C MET A 401 -14.05 -0.31 20.56
N VAL A 402 -13.20 -1.30 20.42
CA VAL A 402 -12.53 -1.69 19.16
C VAL A 402 -13.10 -3.04 18.74
N THR A 403 -13.62 -3.12 17.53
CA THR A 403 -14.15 -4.35 16.94
C THR A 403 -13.27 -4.78 15.79
N LEU A 404 -12.77 -6.02 15.81
CA LEU A 404 -11.83 -6.55 14.82
C LEU A 404 -12.32 -7.90 14.28
N PRO A 405 -12.37 -8.09 12.96
CA PRO A 405 -12.57 -9.40 12.35
C PRO A 405 -11.23 -10.14 12.30
N LEU A 406 -11.03 -11.11 13.17
CA LEU A 406 -9.76 -11.84 13.27
C LEU A 406 -9.94 -13.30 12.83
N THR A 407 -9.03 -13.79 11.99
CA THR A 407 -8.99 -15.21 11.61
C THR A 407 -8.48 -16.06 12.76
N LEU A 408 -9.09 -17.21 12.96
CA LEU A 408 -8.63 -18.17 13.97
C LEU A 408 -7.30 -18.78 13.57
N ALA A 409 -6.39 -18.94 14.52
CA ALA A 409 -5.12 -19.64 14.32
C ALA A 409 -5.18 -21.06 14.89
N VAL A 410 -4.51 -21.99 14.23
CA VAL A 410 -4.41 -23.38 14.68
C VAL A 410 -3.26 -23.50 15.68
N ALA A 411 -3.49 -24.24 16.77
CA ALA A 411 -2.52 -24.35 17.87
C ALA A 411 -1.14 -24.96 17.49
N THR A 412 -1.02 -25.54 16.30
CA THR A 412 0.22 -26.15 15.78
C THR A 412 1.30 -25.12 15.42
N GLU A 413 0.97 -23.83 15.38
CA GLU A 413 1.85 -22.75 14.88
C GLU A 413 2.51 -21.92 15.99
N LEU A 414 2.29 -22.25 17.26
CA LEU A 414 2.99 -21.55 18.33
C LEU A 414 4.46 -22.02 18.39
N PRO A 415 5.43 -21.10 18.30
CA PRO A 415 6.79 -21.44 18.72
C PRO A 415 6.72 -21.85 20.20
N GLU A 416 7.32 -22.98 20.53
CA GLU A 416 7.39 -23.42 21.94
C GLU A 416 7.90 -22.27 22.83
N PRO A 417 7.25 -22.00 23.97
CA PRO A 417 7.73 -20.98 24.88
C PRO A 417 9.15 -21.38 25.31
N VAL A 418 10.11 -20.55 24.95
CA VAL A 418 11.51 -20.71 25.44
C VAL A 418 11.41 -20.69 26.97
N PRO A 419 11.82 -21.76 27.67
CA PRO A 419 11.74 -21.81 29.11
C PRO A 419 12.50 -20.61 29.71
N PRO A 420 11.96 -19.96 30.75
CA PRO A 420 12.64 -18.85 31.40
C PRO A 420 14.04 -19.31 31.84
N PRO A 421 15.05 -18.46 31.73
CA PRO A 421 16.40 -18.82 32.15
C PRO A 421 16.33 -19.26 33.60
N MET A 422 16.82 -20.48 33.87
CA MET A 422 16.86 -21.03 35.24
C MET A 422 17.63 -20.05 36.14
N ALA A 423 16.94 -19.49 37.11
CA ALA A 423 17.56 -18.71 38.17
C ALA A 423 18.52 -19.62 38.93
N GLY A 424 19.82 -19.50 38.65
CA GLY A 424 20.83 -20.32 39.31
C GLY A 424 22.19 -20.42 38.64
N CYS A 425 22.37 -19.99 37.39
CA CYS A 425 23.73 -19.90 36.84
C CYS A 425 24.39 -18.62 37.34
N ALA A 426 25.46 -18.79 38.13
CA ALA A 426 26.35 -17.69 38.49
C ALA A 426 26.70 -16.86 37.25
N ARG A 427 26.39 -15.55 37.23
CA ARG A 427 26.64 -14.63 36.12
C ARG A 427 28.11 -14.73 35.71
N ARG A 428 28.39 -15.46 34.62
CA ARG A 428 29.75 -15.60 34.11
C ARG A 428 30.10 -14.32 33.35
N ARG A 429 31.22 -13.74 33.69
CA ARG A 429 31.78 -12.56 33.03
C ARG A 429 32.11 -12.93 31.58
N ALA A 430 31.33 -12.43 30.63
CA ALA A 430 31.53 -12.67 29.20
C ALA A 430 32.40 -11.60 28.55
N SER A 431 33.14 -11.98 27.51
CA SER A 431 33.83 -11.05 26.61
C SER A 431 32.87 -10.70 25.44
N VAL A 432 32.47 -9.44 25.35
CA VAL A 432 31.46 -8.98 24.37
C VAL A 432 32.10 -8.00 23.38
N LEU A 433 31.86 -8.20 22.08
CA LEU A 433 32.21 -7.25 21.03
C LEU A 433 30.97 -6.45 20.66
N VAL A 434 31.00 -5.12 20.78
CA VAL A 434 29.94 -4.20 20.37
C VAL A 434 30.32 -3.55 19.05
N ILE A 435 29.44 -3.61 18.07
CA ILE A 435 29.63 -3.05 16.74
C ILE A 435 28.48 -2.07 16.46
N ASP A 436 28.78 -0.79 16.35
CA ASP A 436 27.80 0.26 16.06
C ASP A 436 28.58 1.46 15.48
N ASP A 437 28.16 2.03 14.36
CA ASP A 437 28.85 3.14 13.70
C ASP A 437 28.70 4.46 14.46
N HIS A 438 27.63 4.59 15.24
CA HIS A 438 27.33 5.80 15.99
C HIS A 438 28.03 5.80 17.36
N ALA A 439 29.00 6.66 17.54
CA ALA A 439 29.84 6.69 18.76
C ALA A 439 29.06 6.80 20.10
N PRO A 440 27.99 7.62 20.23
CA PRO A 440 27.15 7.65 21.44
C PRO A 440 26.44 6.33 21.74
N ASN A 441 25.88 5.64 20.72
CA ASN A 441 25.23 4.34 20.92
C ASN A 441 26.25 3.28 21.34
N ARG A 442 27.40 3.28 20.68
CA ARG A 442 28.51 2.37 20.99
C ARG A 442 28.99 2.55 22.43
N LEU A 443 29.14 3.80 22.88
CA LEU A 443 29.49 4.12 24.26
C LEU A 443 28.41 3.67 25.24
N LEU A 444 27.12 3.89 24.92
CA LEU A 444 26.00 3.47 25.75
C LEU A 444 25.99 1.95 25.95
N LEU A 445 26.01 1.18 24.85
CA LEU A 445 26.01 -0.29 24.89
C LEU A 445 27.25 -0.80 25.68
N GLN A 446 28.41 -0.20 25.46
CA GLN A 446 29.63 -0.50 26.24
C GLN A 446 29.38 -0.31 27.73
N ARG A 447 28.86 0.84 28.13
CA ARG A 447 28.61 1.15 29.55
C ARG A 447 27.54 0.28 30.18
N GLN A 448 26.48 -0.06 29.43
CA GLN A 448 25.44 -0.97 29.89
C GLN A 448 26.03 -2.38 30.17
N LEU A 449 26.80 -2.91 29.23
CA LEU A 449 27.44 -4.24 29.37
C LEU A 449 28.53 -4.27 30.46
N GLU A 450 29.35 -3.23 30.60
CA GLU A 450 30.28 -3.09 31.68
C GLU A 450 29.56 -3.05 33.04
N HIS A 451 28.41 -2.37 33.14
CA HIS A 451 27.57 -2.35 34.34
C HIS A 451 27.05 -3.75 34.69
N LEU A 452 26.69 -4.53 33.70
CA LEU A 452 26.28 -5.92 33.87
C LEU A 452 27.44 -6.88 34.20
N GLY A 453 28.68 -6.35 34.27
CA GLY A 453 29.87 -7.09 34.68
C GLY A 453 30.65 -7.77 33.58
N HIS A 454 30.32 -7.49 32.30
CA HIS A 454 30.98 -8.06 31.13
C HIS A 454 32.28 -7.29 30.79
N ARG A 455 33.19 -7.91 30.02
CA ARG A 455 34.33 -7.25 29.38
C ARG A 455 33.91 -6.84 27.96
N VAL A 456 34.10 -5.56 27.64
CA VAL A 456 33.60 -5.02 26.37
C VAL A 456 34.74 -4.50 25.51
N SER A 457 34.74 -4.89 24.25
CA SER A 457 35.50 -4.27 23.17
C SER A 457 34.53 -3.69 22.14
N THR A 458 34.95 -2.64 21.44
CA THR A 458 34.05 -1.94 20.50
C THR A 458 34.66 -1.84 19.12
N ALA A 459 33.84 -1.84 18.07
CA ALA A 459 34.22 -1.60 16.67
C ALA A 459 33.21 -0.63 16.03
N CYS A 460 33.65 0.19 15.06
CA CYS A 460 32.79 1.17 14.41
C CYS A 460 32.08 0.65 13.15
N ASP A 461 32.51 -0.48 12.61
CA ASP A 461 31.87 -1.14 11.46
C ASP A 461 32.20 -2.64 11.44
N GLY A 462 31.56 -3.38 10.52
CA GLY A 462 31.76 -4.82 10.40
C GLY A 462 33.16 -5.21 9.97
N ARG A 463 33.90 -4.36 9.25
CA ARG A 463 35.26 -4.62 8.79
C ARG A 463 36.25 -4.55 9.96
N GLU A 464 36.16 -3.50 10.77
CA GLU A 464 36.95 -3.39 11.99
C GLU A 464 36.66 -4.54 12.96
N ALA A 465 35.39 -4.95 13.06
CA ALA A 465 34.98 -6.08 13.89
C ALA A 465 35.63 -7.40 13.45
N LEU A 466 35.67 -7.69 12.14
CA LEU A 466 36.36 -8.86 11.61
C LEU A 466 37.87 -8.85 11.92
N ALA A 467 38.52 -7.70 11.78
CA ALA A 467 39.94 -7.55 12.11
C ALA A 467 40.22 -7.76 13.62
N ARG A 468 39.31 -7.33 14.49
CA ARG A 468 39.44 -7.56 15.95
C ARG A 468 39.28 -9.04 16.33
N LEU A 469 38.46 -9.79 15.60
CA LEU A 469 38.29 -11.23 15.80
C LEU A 469 39.55 -12.00 15.46
N ASP A 470 40.42 -11.50 14.59
CA ASP A 470 41.71 -12.16 14.28
C ASP A 470 42.70 -12.11 15.46
N GLY A 471 42.55 -11.12 16.38
CA GLY A 471 43.45 -10.94 17.53
C GLY A 471 42.85 -11.26 18.90
N ALA A 472 41.54 -11.51 18.98
CA ALA A 472 40.85 -11.71 20.26
C ALA A 472 39.65 -12.64 20.13
N SER A 473 39.34 -13.38 21.18
CA SER A 473 38.14 -14.23 21.26
C SER A 473 37.05 -13.55 22.07
N PHE A 474 35.82 -13.64 21.55
CA PHE A 474 34.62 -13.11 22.19
C PHE A 474 33.61 -14.22 22.47
N ASP A 475 32.82 -14.06 23.53
CA ASP A 475 31.74 -14.98 23.88
C ASP A 475 30.43 -14.64 23.17
N VAL A 476 30.19 -13.36 22.91
CA VAL A 476 28.98 -12.80 22.24
C VAL A 476 29.36 -11.55 21.46
N ILE A 477 28.67 -11.31 20.35
CA ILE A 477 28.77 -10.11 19.53
C ILE A 477 27.41 -9.40 19.55
N VAL A 478 27.41 -8.09 19.83
CA VAL A 478 26.24 -7.22 19.71
C VAL A 478 26.49 -6.28 18.53
N CYS A 479 25.67 -6.38 17.48
CA CYS A 479 25.94 -5.75 16.20
C CYS A 479 24.74 -4.92 15.72
N ASP A 480 24.98 -3.65 15.37
CA ASP A 480 23.97 -2.87 14.65
C ASP A 480 23.71 -3.48 13.27
N CYS A 481 22.44 -3.56 12.87
CA CYS A 481 22.04 -4.08 11.55
C CYS A 481 22.37 -3.11 10.41
N ALA A 482 22.29 -1.80 10.65
CA ALA A 482 22.46 -0.77 9.62
C ALA A 482 23.70 0.09 9.90
N MET A 483 24.81 -0.17 9.21
CA MET A 483 26.08 0.54 9.33
C MET A 483 26.70 0.81 7.96
N PRO A 484 27.45 1.91 7.79
CA PRO A 484 28.22 2.15 6.58
C PRO A 484 29.38 1.15 6.43
N VAL A 485 29.99 1.09 5.25
CA VAL A 485 31.14 0.24 4.89
C VAL A 485 30.79 -1.26 4.85
N MET A 486 30.39 -1.86 5.96
CA MET A 486 29.91 -3.23 6.08
C MET A 486 28.77 -3.25 7.10
N ASP A 487 27.54 -3.50 6.61
CA ASP A 487 26.36 -3.60 7.46
C ASP A 487 26.40 -4.87 8.33
N GLY A 488 25.53 -4.93 9.35
CA GLY A 488 25.48 -6.05 10.28
C GLY A 488 25.08 -7.38 9.63
N LEU A 489 24.27 -7.36 8.56
CA LEU A 489 23.88 -8.56 7.85
C LEU A 489 25.05 -9.11 7.03
N ALA A 490 25.81 -8.26 6.36
CA ALA A 490 27.02 -8.63 5.63
C ALA A 490 28.09 -9.14 6.59
N PHE A 491 28.25 -8.49 7.75
CA PHE A 491 29.14 -8.94 8.81
C PHE A 491 28.76 -10.34 9.30
N ALA A 492 27.48 -10.59 9.62
CA ALA A 492 27.03 -11.89 10.09
C ALA A 492 27.29 -12.99 9.06
N ARG A 493 27.00 -12.75 7.76
CA ARG A 493 27.31 -13.70 6.68
C ARG A 493 28.81 -14.00 6.58
N ALA A 494 29.65 -12.95 6.63
CA ALA A 494 31.10 -13.08 6.58
C ALA A 494 31.64 -13.87 7.78
N LEU A 495 31.09 -13.60 8.99
CA LEU A 495 31.43 -14.34 10.19
C LEU A 495 31.06 -15.83 10.08
N ARG A 496 29.86 -16.13 9.60
CA ARG A 496 29.40 -17.55 9.42
C ARG A 496 30.16 -18.27 8.32
N ALA A 497 30.73 -17.60 7.35
CA ALA A 497 31.59 -18.19 6.32
C ALA A 497 32.96 -18.58 6.85
N ARG A 498 33.37 -18.12 8.03
CA ARG A 498 34.65 -18.52 8.66
C ARG A 498 34.59 -19.99 9.11
N LYS A 499 35.65 -20.73 8.83
CA LYS A 499 35.81 -22.15 9.24
C LYS A 499 36.48 -22.31 10.59
N ASP A 500 36.76 -21.21 11.28
CA ASP A 500 37.40 -21.20 12.61
C ASP A 500 36.39 -21.15 13.75
N ALA A 501 36.87 -21.14 15.00
CA ALA A 501 36.03 -21.07 16.18
C ALA A 501 35.21 -19.76 16.29
N HIS A 502 35.61 -18.69 15.57
CA HIS A 502 34.91 -17.41 15.56
C HIS A 502 33.60 -17.49 14.76
N GLY A 503 33.53 -18.36 13.74
CA GLY A 503 32.31 -18.58 12.95
C GLY A 503 31.10 -19.05 13.78
N CYS A 504 31.31 -19.60 14.97
CA CYS A 504 30.29 -20.08 15.90
C CYS A 504 29.95 -19.10 17.03
N VAL A 505 30.55 -17.90 17.07
CA VAL A 505 30.26 -16.90 18.11
C VAL A 505 28.84 -16.36 17.92
N PRO A 506 28.00 -16.37 18.97
CA PRO A 506 26.66 -15.82 18.88
C PRO A 506 26.63 -14.33 18.52
N VAL A 507 25.73 -13.96 17.62
CA VAL A 507 25.53 -12.58 17.16
C VAL A 507 24.12 -12.12 17.51
N ILE A 508 24.02 -11.06 18.27
CA ILE A 508 22.78 -10.37 18.60
C ILE A 508 22.68 -9.12 17.71
N GLY A 509 21.72 -9.10 16.81
CA GLY A 509 21.43 -7.94 15.96
C GLY A 509 20.68 -6.85 16.73
N CYS A 510 21.06 -5.59 16.55
CA CYS A 510 20.32 -4.43 17.03
C CYS A 510 19.65 -3.73 15.86
N THR A 511 18.33 -3.61 15.85
CA THR A 511 17.60 -2.95 14.76
C THR A 511 16.80 -1.75 15.27
N ALA A 512 16.67 -0.72 14.43
CA ALA A 512 15.78 0.42 14.70
C ALA A 512 14.30 0.09 14.41
N SER A 513 14.01 -1.01 13.70
CA SER A 513 12.67 -1.40 13.26
C SER A 513 12.25 -2.70 13.92
N ALA A 514 11.02 -2.72 14.43
CA ALA A 514 10.38 -3.95 14.94
C ALA A 514 9.68 -4.77 13.84
N VAL A 515 9.91 -4.45 12.55
CA VAL A 515 9.25 -5.13 11.43
C VAL A 515 9.76 -6.56 11.33
N ALA A 516 8.83 -7.51 11.24
CA ALA A 516 9.14 -8.94 11.18
C ALA A 516 10.06 -9.34 10.01
N MET A 517 10.04 -8.58 8.92
CA MET A 517 10.88 -8.81 7.74
C MET A 517 12.35 -8.52 8.01
N ASP A 518 12.66 -7.48 8.79
CA ASP A 518 14.03 -7.16 9.21
C ASP A 518 14.58 -8.21 10.17
N HIS A 519 13.72 -8.73 11.04
CA HIS A 519 14.05 -9.82 11.96
C HIS A 519 14.35 -11.14 11.21
N ALA A 520 13.50 -11.51 10.25
CA ALA A 520 13.71 -12.70 9.42
C ALA A 520 14.98 -12.60 8.57
N ALA A 521 15.28 -11.42 8.02
CA ALA A 521 16.49 -11.16 7.25
C ALA A 521 17.76 -11.27 8.11
N ALA A 522 17.72 -10.81 9.36
CA ALA A 522 18.83 -10.92 10.31
C ALA A 522 19.11 -12.37 10.69
N LEU A 523 18.08 -13.15 10.99
CA LEU A 523 18.22 -14.59 11.28
C LEU A 523 18.73 -15.36 10.04
N ALA A 524 18.21 -15.05 8.84
CA ALA A 524 18.68 -15.67 7.59
C ALA A 524 20.13 -15.30 7.26
N ALA A 525 20.61 -14.13 7.69
CA ALA A 525 22.01 -13.73 7.57
C ALA A 525 22.93 -14.44 8.58
N GLY A 526 22.37 -15.19 9.55
CA GLY A 526 23.13 -15.95 10.54
C GLY A 526 23.27 -15.26 11.90
N MET A 527 22.44 -14.27 12.21
CA MET A 527 22.30 -13.74 13.57
C MET A 527 21.49 -14.73 14.43
N ASP A 528 21.79 -14.84 15.73
CA ASP A 528 21.15 -15.77 16.66
C ASP A 528 19.96 -15.17 17.39
N ALA A 529 19.97 -13.85 17.57
CA ALA A 529 18.88 -13.08 18.16
C ALA A 529 18.86 -11.66 17.60
N VAL A 530 17.70 -11.00 17.72
CA VAL A 530 17.54 -9.60 17.34
C VAL A 530 16.83 -8.84 18.47
N ILE A 531 17.38 -7.68 18.82
CA ILE A 531 16.79 -6.75 19.78
C ILE A 531 16.49 -5.41 19.11
N VAL A 532 15.39 -4.77 19.52
CA VAL A 532 14.96 -3.50 18.95
C VAL A 532 15.51 -2.34 19.75
N LYS A 533 16.08 -1.35 19.07
CA LYS A 533 16.50 -0.08 19.68
C LYS A 533 15.27 0.79 20.05
N PRO A 534 15.25 1.47 21.21
CA PRO A 534 16.31 1.60 22.21
C PRO A 534 16.47 0.34 23.06
N VAL A 535 17.73 -0.07 23.28
CA VAL A 535 18.06 -1.29 24.01
C VAL A 535 18.10 -0.97 25.52
N GLY A 536 17.07 -1.39 26.24
CA GLY A 536 17.03 -1.29 27.70
C GLY A 536 17.97 -2.29 28.39
N LEU A 537 18.46 -1.92 29.59
CA LEU A 537 19.43 -2.71 30.35
C LEU A 537 18.98 -4.16 30.59
N GLN A 538 17.70 -4.37 30.93
CA GLN A 538 17.15 -5.70 31.19
C GLN A 538 17.07 -6.57 29.93
N ALA A 539 16.67 -5.98 28.80
CA ALA A 539 16.58 -6.67 27.54
C ALA A 539 17.97 -7.09 27.04
N LEU A 540 18.98 -6.24 27.22
CA LEU A 540 20.37 -6.52 26.87
C LEU A 540 20.94 -7.64 27.73
N ASP A 541 20.70 -7.61 29.07
CA ASP A 541 21.11 -8.67 30.00
C ASP A 541 20.52 -10.05 29.61
N ALA A 542 19.22 -10.08 29.35
CA ALA A 542 18.54 -11.31 28.95
C ALA A 542 19.06 -11.86 27.63
N ALA A 543 19.26 -11.01 26.61
CA ALA A 543 19.77 -11.41 25.30
C ALA A 543 21.19 -11.97 25.37
N VAL A 544 22.10 -11.31 26.12
CA VAL A 544 23.47 -11.77 26.31
C VAL A 544 23.52 -13.06 27.10
N ALA A 545 22.72 -13.21 28.17
CA ALA A 545 22.63 -14.45 28.93
C ALA A 545 22.15 -15.64 28.07
N GLN A 546 21.12 -15.42 27.24
CA GLN A 546 20.60 -16.43 26.32
C GLN A 546 21.63 -16.81 25.26
N ALA A 547 22.30 -15.83 24.63
CA ALA A 547 23.33 -16.05 23.62
C ALA A 547 24.53 -16.85 24.20
N CYS A 548 24.98 -16.50 25.40
CA CYS A 548 26.05 -17.23 26.09
C CYS A 548 25.64 -18.70 26.38
N ALA A 549 24.40 -18.94 26.78
CA ALA A 549 23.90 -20.30 27.05
C ALA A 549 23.83 -21.16 25.77
N SER A 550 23.39 -20.57 24.66
CA SER A 550 23.30 -21.22 23.35
C SER A 550 24.70 -21.52 22.78
N GLY A 551 25.63 -20.57 22.83
CA GLY A 551 27.01 -20.73 22.37
C GLY A 551 27.78 -21.79 23.16
N TYR A 552 27.50 -21.98 24.46
CA TYR A 552 28.08 -23.04 25.27
C TYR A 552 27.62 -24.44 24.80
N ARG A 553 26.34 -24.58 24.40
CA ARG A 553 25.82 -25.84 23.86
C ARG A 553 26.43 -26.18 22.50
N ALA A 554 26.57 -25.22 21.60
CA ALA A 554 27.17 -25.42 20.29
C ALA A 554 28.65 -25.81 20.37
N ARG A 555 29.42 -25.19 21.28
CA ARG A 555 30.85 -25.59 21.55
C ARG A 555 30.97 -26.99 22.13
N LYS A 556 30.02 -27.49 22.92
CA LYS A 556 30.01 -28.85 23.46
C LYS A 556 29.75 -29.93 22.42
N VAL A 557 28.99 -29.62 21.37
CA VAL A 557 28.68 -30.54 20.27
C VAL A 557 29.82 -30.61 19.23
N ALA A 558 30.63 -29.57 19.12
CA ALA A 558 31.69 -29.43 18.11
C ALA A 558 33.06 -29.98 18.54
N VAL A 559 33.20 -30.60 19.71
CA VAL A 559 34.43 -31.31 20.08
C VAL A 559 34.36 -32.71 19.50
N PRO A 560 35.13 -33.07 18.43
CA PRO A 560 35.19 -34.44 17.97
C PRO A 560 35.89 -35.27 19.03
N VAL A 561 35.18 -36.23 19.61
CA VAL A 561 35.78 -37.31 20.39
C VAL A 561 36.67 -38.09 19.43
N GLN A 562 38.00 -37.87 19.51
CA GLN A 562 38.97 -38.77 18.87
C GLN A 562 38.87 -40.12 19.57
N VAL A 563 38.02 -40.99 19.04
CA VAL A 563 38.09 -42.44 19.36
C VAL A 563 39.35 -42.98 18.69
N ARG A 564 40.41 -43.15 19.47
CA ARG A 564 41.54 -44.00 19.07
C ARG A 564 41.04 -45.44 18.98
N THR A 565 40.85 -45.96 17.78
CA THR A 565 40.76 -47.39 17.54
C THR A 565 42.17 -47.95 17.31
N PRO A 566 42.52 -49.05 17.97
CA PRO A 566 43.81 -49.76 17.70
C PRO A 566 43.69 -50.60 16.42
N GLY A 567 44.73 -50.63 15.64
CA GLY A 567 45.04 -51.19 14.39
C GLY A 567 44.37 -52.49 13.94
N SER A 568 44.12 -52.54 12.65
CA SER A 568 44.29 -53.78 11.90
C SER A 568 44.68 -53.46 10.45
N GLN A 569 45.67 -54.28 10.01
CA GLN A 569 46.37 -54.18 8.73
C GLN A 569 45.53 -54.72 7.56
N ALA A 570 45.91 -54.25 6.38
CA ALA A 570 46.02 -54.98 5.10
C ALA A 570 44.74 -55.17 4.26
N GLY A 571 44.88 -54.80 3.01
CA GLY A 571 44.11 -55.37 1.91
C GLY A 571 43.86 -54.45 0.72
N THR A 572 44.78 -54.50 -0.21
CA THR A 572 44.76 -54.03 -1.59
C THR A 572 43.46 -54.39 -2.35
N ARG A 573 42.91 -53.47 -3.17
CA ARG A 573 42.73 -53.71 -4.62
C ARG A 573 41.96 -52.56 -5.28
N ASP A 574 42.52 -52.19 -6.44
CA ASP A 574 41.98 -51.41 -7.52
C ASP A 574 40.52 -51.74 -7.91
N GLU A 575 39.75 -50.75 -8.26
CA GLU A 575 38.91 -50.81 -9.46
C GLU A 575 38.53 -49.38 -9.87
N ALA A 576 39.12 -48.97 -11.00
CA ALA A 576 38.73 -47.80 -11.78
C ALA A 576 37.43 -48.11 -12.52
N ALA A 577 36.44 -47.27 -12.40
CA ALA A 577 35.33 -47.23 -13.34
C ALA A 577 35.16 -45.82 -13.91
N HIS A 578 35.51 -45.74 -15.18
CA HIS A 578 35.20 -44.62 -16.09
C HIS A 578 33.72 -44.27 -16.08
N CYS A 579 33.39 -42.99 -16.02
CA CYS A 579 32.16 -42.51 -16.58
C CYS A 579 32.43 -41.32 -17.49
N GLY A 580 32.25 -41.57 -18.78
CA GLY A 580 32.52 -40.65 -19.86
C GLY A 580 31.53 -39.47 -19.86
N VAL A 581 32.09 -38.31 -20.09
CA VAL A 581 31.34 -37.07 -20.36
C VAL A 581 31.08 -37.01 -21.85
N MET A 582 29.80 -37.02 -22.25
CA MET A 582 29.34 -36.60 -23.59
C MET A 582 29.02 -35.12 -23.57
N PRO A 583 29.44 -34.31 -24.54
CA PRO A 583 29.07 -32.92 -24.66
C PRO A 583 27.76 -32.76 -25.45
N GLY A 584 26.81 -32.00 -24.91
CA GLY A 584 25.66 -31.54 -25.68
C GLY A 584 24.31 -31.73 -25.05
N SER A 585 24.00 -31.00 -23.98
CA SER A 585 22.62 -30.74 -23.63
C SER A 585 22.48 -29.34 -23.01
N ARG A 586 21.61 -28.51 -23.65
CA ARG A 586 21.27 -27.17 -23.21
C ARG A 586 20.60 -27.20 -21.83
N PRO A 587 20.87 -26.23 -20.92
CA PRO A 587 20.22 -26.20 -19.62
C PRO A 587 18.74 -25.83 -19.79
N SER A 588 17.88 -26.68 -19.23
CA SER A 588 16.45 -26.43 -19.07
C SER A 588 16.22 -25.31 -18.05
N TRP A 589 15.36 -24.37 -18.42
CA TRP A 589 14.93 -23.20 -17.64
C TRP A 589 14.41 -23.57 -16.24
N CYS A 590 14.87 -22.84 -15.24
CA CYS A 590 14.40 -22.94 -13.87
C CYS A 590 12.88 -22.70 -13.79
N ALA A 591 12.19 -23.54 -13.01
CA ALA A 591 10.74 -23.49 -12.81
C ALA A 591 10.22 -22.15 -12.24
N VAL A 592 11.08 -21.34 -11.65
CA VAL A 592 10.75 -20.05 -11.04
C VAL A 592 10.54 -18.95 -12.10
N CYS A 593 11.25 -18.99 -13.23
CA CYS A 593 11.09 -17.99 -14.29
C CYS A 593 9.79 -18.18 -15.10
N ARG A 594 9.18 -19.36 -15.06
CA ARG A 594 7.92 -19.65 -15.75
C ARG A 594 6.70 -19.11 -15.01
N ALA A 595 6.82 -18.85 -13.70
CA ALA A 595 5.72 -18.33 -12.87
C ALA A 595 5.62 -16.78 -12.86
N MET A 596 6.65 -16.07 -13.33
CA MET A 596 6.71 -14.61 -13.22
C MET A 596 6.54 -13.83 -14.52
N ASN A 597 6.38 -14.47 -15.66
CA ASN A 597 6.12 -13.82 -16.96
C ASN A 597 6.97 -12.56 -17.23
N VAL A 598 8.26 -12.60 -16.87
CA VAL A 598 9.21 -11.50 -17.08
C VAL A 598 10.11 -11.85 -18.24
N GLN A 599 9.97 -11.10 -19.31
CA GLN A 599 10.81 -11.14 -20.50
C GLN A 599 12.15 -10.46 -20.14
N CYS A 600 13.25 -11.23 -20.10
CA CYS A 600 14.60 -10.67 -20.00
C CYS A 600 15.07 -10.27 -21.40
N ASP A 601 15.11 -8.97 -21.66
CA ASP A 601 15.80 -8.43 -22.84
C ASP A 601 17.32 -8.47 -22.62
N ARG A 602 17.98 -8.95 -23.65
CA ARG A 602 19.45 -9.08 -23.74
C ARG A 602 20.11 -7.68 -23.78
N LEU A 603 21.04 -7.47 -22.90
CA LEU A 603 22.12 -6.51 -23.08
C LEU A 603 23.38 -7.28 -23.52
N ASP A 604 23.57 -7.35 -24.81
CA ASP A 604 24.86 -7.67 -25.46
C ASP A 604 25.10 -6.59 -26.51
N GLN A 605 26.00 -5.68 -26.22
CA GLN A 605 26.85 -5.04 -27.24
C GLN A 605 28.18 -4.63 -26.62
N PRO A 606 29.31 -4.99 -27.22
CA PRO A 606 30.61 -4.54 -26.78
C PRO A 606 30.90 -3.15 -27.39
N GLU A 607 31.55 -2.34 -26.58
CA GLU A 607 32.18 -1.10 -27.02
C GLU A 607 33.39 -1.39 -27.91
N ASP A 608 33.47 -0.66 -29.03
CA ASP A 608 34.69 -0.12 -29.64
C ASP A 608 34.61 1.41 -29.58
#